data_8c1b89621d286c65e3b0f3481753ef92
#
_entry.id   8c1b89621d286c65e3b0f3481753ef92
#
_cell.length_a   1.000
_cell.length_b   1.000
_cell.length_c   1.000
_cell.angle_alpha   90.00
_cell.angle_beta   90.00
_cell.angle_gamma   90.00
#
_symmetry.space_group_name_H-M   'P 1'
#
loop_
_entity.id
_entity.type
_entity.pdbx_description
1 polymer ?
#
loop_
_entity_poly.entity_id
_entity_poly.type
_entity_poly.pdbx_seq_one_letter_code
_entity_poly.pdbx_strand_id
1 'polypeptide(L)'
;NNSMRLYLIRHGQSTWNEQNRIQGHSNPPLTEKGRSQIAKLIPRLKREGVEKIIASPLKRAHESAQILAEGLDVECHTYRGLMEIFLGEWEGMSPDEINQSYNDGYKKWLKGPSKIRIPKAETISRFRRRAVQAVEKILATEKKERIAIVTHGGILSALISHWLKADFDKVLLSLFCENSCL
;
A
#
# COMPACT_ATOMS: atom_id res chain seq x y z
N ASN A 1 -8.66 4.85 29.39
CA ASN A 1 -7.79 4.23 28.36
C ASN A 1 -8.37 4.47 26.99
N ASN A 2 -8.08 5.62 26.41
CA ASN A 2 -8.41 5.87 25.01
C ASN A 2 -7.41 5.09 24.15
N SER A 3 -7.83 3.97 23.62
CA SER A 3 -7.02 3.20 22.69
C SER A 3 -7.12 3.82 21.30
N MET A 4 -5.96 4.21 20.71
CA MET A 4 -5.89 4.68 19.35
C MET A 4 -6.43 3.61 18.38
N ARG A 5 -7.25 4.04 17.41
CA ARG A 5 -7.76 3.17 16.33
C ARG A 5 -7.13 3.57 15.00
N LEU A 6 -6.57 2.59 14.33
CA LEU A 6 -6.03 2.74 12.99
C LEU A 6 -6.98 2.10 11.98
N TYR A 7 -7.27 2.86 10.93
CA TYR A 7 -8.01 2.39 9.76
C TYR A 7 -7.01 2.26 8.61
N LEU A 8 -6.67 1.04 8.27
CA LEU A 8 -5.69 0.78 7.21
C LEU A 8 -6.43 0.67 5.87
N ILE A 9 -6.05 1.53 4.95
CA ILE A 9 -6.73 1.65 3.66
C ILE A 9 -5.71 1.49 2.54
N ARG A 10 -6.01 0.60 1.61
CA ARG A 10 -5.28 0.49 0.37
C ARG A 10 -5.76 1.54 -0.62
N HIS A 11 -4.84 2.15 -1.37
CA HIS A 11 -5.20 3.09 -2.43
C HIS A 11 -6.15 2.47 -3.46
N GLY A 12 -6.91 3.29 -4.17
CA GLY A 12 -7.79 2.86 -5.25
C GLY A 12 -6.99 2.38 -6.48
N GLN A 13 -7.71 1.80 -7.44
CA GLN A 13 -7.10 1.34 -8.69
C GLN A 13 -6.34 2.46 -9.38
N SER A 14 -5.08 2.20 -9.72
CA SER A 14 -4.27 3.08 -10.57
C SER A 14 -4.34 2.64 -12.04
N THR A 15 -3.88 3.50 -12.95
CA THR A 15 -3.78 3.15 -14.37
C THR A 15 -2.87 1.94 -14.61
N TRP A 16 -1.83 1.77 -13.80
CA TRP A 16 -0.93 0.61 -13.90
C TRP A 16 -1.51 -0.66 -13.28
N ASN A 17 -2.39 -0.55 -12.27
CA ASN A 17 -3.19 -1.70 -11.84
C ASN A 17 -4.05 -2.22 -13.00
N GLU A 18 -4.74 -1.32 -13.69
CA GLU A 18 -5.58 -1.66 -14.84
C GLU A 18 -4.77 -2.29 -15.98
N GLN A 19 -3.56 -1.81 -16.22
CA GLN A 19 -2.66 -2.32 -17.26
C GLN A 19 -1.84 -3.54 -16.82
N ASN A 20 -2.00 -4.00 -15.58
CA ASN A 20 -1.22 -5.08 -14.98
C ASN A 20 0.30 -4.83 -15.08
N ARG A 21 0.74 -3.62 -14.69
CA ARG A 21 2.15 -3.21 -14.62
C ARG A 21 2.61 -3.07 -13.19
N ILE A 22 3.83 -3.49 -12.91
CA ILE A 22 4.48 -3.36 -11.61
C ILE A 22 4.75 -1.88 -11.30
N GLN A 23 4.37 -1.41 -10.12
CA GLN A 23 4.37 0.02 -9.80
C GLN A 23 5.55 0.46 -8.92
N GLY A 24 5.74 -0.15 -7.76
CA GLY A 24 6.78 0.28 -6.82
C GLY A 24 6.69 1.77 -6.47
N HIS A 25 7.74 2.53 -6.73
CA HIS A 25 7.81 3.98 -6.55
C HIS A 25 7.37 4.81 -7.76
N SER A 26 7.02 4.18 -8.88
CA SER A 26 6.44 4.87 -10.03
C SER A 26 5.11 5.51 -9.67
N ASN A 27 4.73 6.55 -10.38
CA ASN A 27 3.61 7.43 -10.01
C ASN A 27 2.43 7.43 -10.99
N PRO A 28 1.85 6.27 -11.35
CA PRO A 28 0.61 6.28 -12.12
C PRO A 28 -0.54 6.85 -11.28
N PRO A 29 -1.44 7.64 -11.91
CA PRO A 29 -2.60 8.20 -11.23
C PRO A 29 -3.69 7.15 -11.00
N LEU A 30 -4.70 7.50 -10.19
CA LEU A 30 -5.92 6.73 -10.08
C LEU A 30 -6.71 6.75 -11.39
N THR A 31 -7.41 5.64 -11.66
CA THR A 31 -8.47 5.59 -12.67
C THR A 31 -9.77 6.20 -12.09
N GLU A 32 -10.75 6.47 -12.93
CA GLU A 32 -12.08 6.87 -12.46
C GLU A 32 -12.72 5.79 -11.57
N LYS A 33 -12.51 4.52 -11.90
CA LYS A 33 -12.92 3.40 -11.04
C LYS A 33 -12.22 3.47 -9.69
N GLY A 34 -10.93 3.74 -9.66
CA GLY A 34 -10.16 3.89 -8.41
C GLY A 34 -10.68 5.02 -7.54
N ARG A 35 -11.00 6.17 -8.13
CA ARG A 35 -11.61 7.31 -7.44
C ARG A 35 -12.96 6.94 -6.81
N SER A 36 -13.80 6.24 -7.57
CA SER A 36 -15.11 5.77 -7.10
C SER A 36 -14.97 4.75 -5.96
N GLN A 37 -14.02 3.83 -6.04
CA GLN A 37 -13.75 2.86 -4.98
C GLN A 37 -13.44 3.56 -3.65
N ILE A 38 -12.60 4.59 -3.69
CA ILE A 38 -12.21 5.35 -2.50
C ILE A 38 -13.37 6.19 -1.98
N ALA A 39 -14.13 6.87 -2.84
CA ALA A 39 -15.27 7.68 -2.44
C ALA A 39 -16.33 6.87 -1.67
N LYS A 40 -16.50 5.61 -2.02
CA LYS A 40 -17.45 4.70 -1.33
C LYS A 40 -17.10 4.45 0.15
N LEU A 41 -15.85 4.66 0.55
CA LEU A 41 -15.42 4.49 1.94
C LEU A 41 -15.82 5.68 2.83
N ILE A 42 -16.11 6.84 2.26
CA ILE A 42 -16.37 8.07 3.01
C ILE A 42 -17.50 7.91 4.03
N PRO A 43 -18.69 7.37 3.69
CA PRO A 43 -19.77 7.24 4.68
C PRO A 43 -19.38 6.37 5.89
N ARG A 44 -18.66 5.29 5.66
CA ARG A 44 -18.19 4.41 6.74
C ARG A 44 -17.18 5.11 7.64
N LEU A 45 -16.16 5.73 7.06
CA LEU A 45 -15.13 6.42 7.82
C LEU A 45 -15.68 7.60 8.61
N LYS A 46 -16.72 8.25 8.07
CA LYS A 46 -17.45 9.31 8.77
C LYS A 46 -18.17 8.77 10.00
N ARG A 47 -18.88 7.64 9.88
CA ARG A 47 -19.53 6.98 11.03
C ARG A 47 -18.52 6.53 12.08
N GLU A 48 -17.35 6.07 11.65
CA GLU A 48 -16.27 5.66 12.55
C GLU A 48 -15.58 6.86 13.23
N GLY A 49 -15.85 8.07 12.78
CA GLY A 49 -15.32 9.30 13.36
C GLY A 49 -13.83 9.50 13.11
N VAL A 50 -13.34 9.15 11.92
CA VAL A 50 -11.94 9.37 11.53
C VAL A 50 -11.62 10.87 11.61
N GLU A 51 -10.54 11.22 12.29
CA GLU A 51 -10.17 12.60 12.63
C GLU A 51 -8.99 13.12 11.82
N LYS A 52 -8.23 12.24 11.20
CA LYS A 52 -7.02 12.59 10.45
C LYS A 52 -6.64 11.49 9.47
N ILE A 53 -6.03 11.88 8.36
CA ILE A 53 -5.49 10.95 7.38
C ILE A 53 -3.99 11.14 7.23
N ILE A 54 -3.25 10.04 7.25
CA ILE A 54 -1.82 10.00 6.95
C ILE A 54 -1.63 9.07 5.76
N ALA A 55 -0.92 9.53 4.74
CA ALA A 55 -0.81 8.82 3.48
C ALA A 55 0.62 8.67 2.99
N SER A 56 0.85 7.63 2.19
CA SER A 56 2.02 7.56 1.33
C SER A 56 2.02 8.75 0.37
N PRO A 57 3.18 9.36 0.08
CA PRO A 57 3.28 10.45 -0.90
C PRO A 57 3.16 9.99 -2.36
N LEU A 58 3.20 8.69 -2.64
CA LEU A 58 3.02 8.18 -4.00
C LEU A 58 1.63 8.54 -4.52
N LYS A 59 1.56 8.96 -5.78
CA LYS A 59 0.40 9.64 -6.36
C LYS A 59 -0.92 8.89 -6.14
N ARG A 60 -0.97 7.58 -6.39
CA ARG A 60 -2.18 6.77 -6.21
C ARG A 60 -2.70 6.74 -4.78
N ALA A 61 -1.81 6.72 -3.80
CA ALA A 61 -2.17 6.77 -2.39
C ALA A 61 -2.52 8.20 -1.93
N HIS A 62 -1.77 9.18 -2.38
CA HIS A 62 -2.01 10.58 -2.05
C HIS A 62 -3.33 11.08 -2.64
N GLU A 63 -3.63 10.78 -3.90
CA GLU A 63 -4.94 11.11 -4.50
C GLU A 63 -6.10 10.41 -3.76
N SER A 64 -5.94 9.15 -3.40
CA SER A 64 -6.92 8.42 -2.58
C SER A 64 -7.17 9.13 -1.25
N ALA A 65 -6.10 9.52 -0.57
CA ALA A 65 -6.17 10.23 0.70
C ALA A 65 -6.83 11.60 0.59
N GLN A 66 -6.57 12.34 -0.49
CA GLN A 66 -7.20 13.64 -0.73
C GLN A 66 -8.71 13.52 -0.93
N ILE A 67 -9.19 12.51 -1.66
CA ILE A 67 -10.62 12.24 -1.82
C ILE A 67 -11.27 12.01 -0.44
N LEU A 68 -10.64 11.20 0.40
CA LEU A 68 -11.14 10.93 1.75
C LEU A 68 -11.10 12.17 2.64
N ALA A 69 -10.00 12.91 2.62
CA ALA A 69 -9.84 14.11 3.45
C ALA A 69 -10.87 15.17 3.13
N GLU A 70 -11.17 15.42 1.86
CA GLU A 70 -12.21 16.32 1.43
C GLU A 70 -13.60 15.84 1.88
N GLY A 71 -13.91 14.56 1.65
CA GLY A 71 -15.21 14.00 2.04
C GLY A 71 -15.47 13.94 3.53
N LEU A 72 -14.40 13.83 4.34
CA LEU A 72 -14.48 13.79 5.81
C LEU A 72 -14.24 15.15 6.46
N ASP A 73 -13.79 16.14 5.71
CA ASP A 73 -13.37 17.46 6.22
C ASP A 73 -12.31 17.32 7.33
N VAL A 74 -11.24 16.60 7.05
CA VAL A 74 -10.12 16.37 7.97
C VAL A 74 -8.78 16.66 7.31
N GLU A 75 -7.74 16.85 8.14
CA GLU A 75 -6.38 17.03 7.67
C GLU A 75 -5.82 15.78 7.01
N CYS A 76 -4.98 15.97 6.00
CA CYS A 76 -4.21 14.92 5.36
C CYS A 76 -2.73 15.30 5.33
N HIS A 77 -1.89 14.43 5.88
CA HIS A 77 -0.44 14.57 5.86
C HIS A 77 0.20 13.36 5.18
N THR A 78 1.33 13.58 4.52
CA THR A 78 2.09 12.49 3.91
C THR A 78 3.23 12.04 4.81
N TYR A 79 3.61 10.77 4.70
CA TYR A 79 4.74 10.19 5.40
C TYR A 79 5.51 9.24 4.47
N ARG A 80 6.78 9.57 4.19
CA ARG A 80 7.59 8.81 3.21
C ARG A 80 7.79 7.35 3.58
N GLY A 81 7.83 7.03 4.86
CA GLY A 81 7.96 5.64 5.32
C GLY A 81 6.81 4.72 4.89
N LEU A 82 5.68 5.28 4.46
CA LEU A 82 4.52 4.54 3.97
C LEU A 82 4.58 4.23 2.47
N MET A 83 5.64 4.63 1.77
CA MET A 83 5.81 4.32 0.35
C MET A 83 5.92 2.82 0.12
N GLU A 84 5.37 2.35 -1.00
CA GLU A 84 5.48 0.96 -1.41
C GLU A 84 6.94 0.53 -1.55
N ILE A 85 7.18 -0.77 -1.56
CA ILE A 85 8.51 -1.30 -1.82
C ILE A 85 9.03 -0.78 -3.17
N PHE A 86 10.28 -0.31 -3.20
CA PHE A 86 10.95 0.03 -4.45
C PHE A 86 11.29 -1.25 -5.21
N LEU A 87 10.77 -1.39 -6.42
CA LEU A 87 10.87 -2.62 -7.20
C LEU A 87 11.89 -2.54 -8.35
N GLY A 88 12.73 -1.52 -8.33
CA GLY A 88 13.90 -1.42 -9.20
C GLY A 88 13.59 -1.61 -10.68
N GLU A 89 14.29 -2.54 -11.31
CA GLU A 89 14.18 -2.78 -12.75
C GLU A 89 12.84 -3.36 -13.20
N TRP A 90 12.04 -3.89 -12.28
CA TRP A 90 10.72 -4.41 -12.63
C TRP A 90 9.65 -3.34 -12.77
N GLU A 91 9.89 -2.12 -12.28
CA GLU A 91 8.89 -1.05 -12.35
C GLU A 91 8.51 -0.72 -13.80
N GLY A 92 7.22 -0.65 -14.07
CA GLY A 92 6.66 -0.44 -15.39
C GLY A 92 6.51 -1.68 -16.26
N MET A 93 7.06 -2.81 -15.84
CA MET A 93 6.97 -4.06 -16.59
C MET A 93 5.70 -4.83 -16.25
N SER A 94 5.18 -5.55 -17.24
CA SER A 94 4.13 -6.55 -17.00
C SER A 94 4.75 -7.88 -16.51
N PRO A 95 3.96 -8.79 -15.89
CA PRO A 95 4.43 -10.12 -15.54
C PRO A 95 5.07 -10.89 -16.72
N ASP A 96 4.49 -10.81 -17.91
CA ASP A 96 5.03 -11.48 -19.09
C ASP A 96 6.39 -10.92 -19.51
N GLU A 97 6.52 -9.58 -19.50
CA GLU A 97 7.80 -8.92 -19.80
C GLU A 97 8.88 -9.32 -18.78
N ILE A 98 8.54 -9.42 -17.50
CA ILE A 98 9.46 -9.86 -16.45
C ILE A 98 9.88 -11.31 -16.69
N ASN A 99 8.94 -12.19 -17.00
CA ASN A 99 9.26 -13.60 -17.27
C ASN A 99 10.18 -13.76 -18.48
N GLN A 100 9.99 -12.97 -19.53
CA GLN A 100 10.85 -12.99 -20.70
C GLN A 100 12.25 -12.43 -20.43
N SER A 101 12.35 -11.34 -19.69
CA SER A 101 13.60 -10.62 -19.48
C SER A 101 14.42 -11.13 -18.31
N TYR A 102 13.79 -11.79 -17.33
CA TYR A 102 14.40 -12.21 -16.06
C TYR A 102 14.20 -13.70 -15.77
N ASN A 103 14.24 -14.55 -16.78
CA ASN A 103 14.21 -16.01 -16.63
C ASN A 103 13.08 -16.50 -15.70
N ASP A 104 11.82 -16.24 -16.08
CA ASP A 104 10.63 -16.58 -15.30
C ASP A 104 10.60 -15.95 -13.90
N GLY A 105 11.19 -14.78 -13.77
CA GLY A 105 11.32 -14.09 -12.50
C GLY A 105 9.98 -13.86 -11.78
N TYR A 106 8.94 -13.49 -12.51
CA TYR A 106 7.63 -13.28 -11.91
C TYR A 106 6.98 -14.59 -11.44
N LYS A 107 7.10 -15.67 -12.21
CA LYS A 107 6.64 -17.00 -11.79
C LYS A 107 7.35 -17.46 -10.52
N LYS A 108 8.65 -17.21 -10.40
CA LYS A 108 9.43 -17.51 -9.19
C LYS A 108 8.96 -16.65 -8.01
N TRP A 109 8.68 -15.37 -8.27
CA TRP A 109 8.17 -14.46 -7.26
C TRP A 109 6.83 -14.94 -6.68
N LEU A 110 5.91 -15.45 -7.51
CA LEU A 110 4.64 -16.02 -7.05
C LEU A 110 4.79 -17.22 -6.13
N LYS A 111 5.93 -17.91 -6.15
CA LYS A 111 6.22 -19.03 -5.26
C LYS A 111 6.80 -18.61 -3.91
N GLY A 112 7.39 -17.43 -3.84
CA GLY A 112 7.99 -16.91 -2.62
C GLY A 112 8.67 -15.57 -2.86
N PRO A 113 7.96 -14.44 -2.69
CA PRO A 113 8.54 -13.11 -2.93
C PRO A 113 9.83 -12.83 -2.17
N SER A 114 9.92 -13.26 -0.91
CA SER A 114 11.12 -13.03 -0.08
C SER A 114 12.34 -13.84 -0.51
N LYS A 115 12.16 -14.84 -1.37
CA LYS A 115 13.22 -15.73 -1.86
C LYS A 115 13.88 -15.22 -3.13
N ILE A 116 13.38 -14.15 -3.74
CA ILE A 116 13.89 -13.58 -4.98
C ILE A 116 14.51 -12.23 -4.71
N ARG A 117 15.57 -11.94 -5.46
CA ARG A 117 16.17 -10.62 -5.49
C ARG A 117 15.84 -9.94 -6.82
N ILE A 118 15.08 -8.87 -6.75
CA ILE A 118 14.78 -8.03 -7.91
C ILE A 118 15.95 -7.05 -8.11
N PRO A 119 16.53 -6.94 -9.32
CA PRO A 119 17.65 -6.03 -9.55
C PRO A 119 17.32 -4.58 -9.19
N LYS A 120 18.20 -3.93 -8.46
CA LYS A 120 18.10 -2.56 -7.96
C LYS A 120 16.90 -2.28 -7.06
N ALA A 121 16.16 -3.29 -6.65
CA ALA A 121 15.04 -3.14 -5.73
C ALA A 121 15.50 -3.04 -4.27
N GLU A 122 14.63 -2.47 -3.47
CA GLU A 122 14.71 -2.56 -2.01
C GLU A 122 14.59 -4.02 -1.58
N THR A 123 15.36 -4.46 -0.60
CA THR A 123 15.20 -5.83 -0.08
C THR A 123 13.92 -5.94 0.74
N ILE A 124 13.29 -7.11 0.72
CA ILE A 124 12.06 -7.33 1.49
C ILE A 124 12.29 -7.16 2.99
N SER A 125 13.42 -7.63 3.51
CA SER A 125 13.77 -7.46 4.92
C SER A 125 13.85 -5.98 5.32
N ARG A 126 14.52 -5.16 4.51
CA ARG A 126 14.65 -3.73 4.73
C ARG A 126 13.31 -3.02 4.63
N PHE A 127 12.52 -3.36 3.62
CA PHE A 127 11.16 -2.84 3.43
C PHE A 127 10.25 -3.13 4.62
N ARG A 128 10.21 -4.38 5.08
CA ARG A 128 9.38 -4.79 6.22
C ARG A 128 9.74 -4.01 7.48
N ARG A 129 11.01 -3.84 7.74
CA ARG A 129 11.49 -3.04 8.88
C ARG A 129 11.07 -1.58 8.76
N ARG A 130 11.21 -1.00 7.57
CA ARG A 130 10.79 0.37 7.28
C ARG A 130 9.30 0.58 7.51
N ALA A 131 8.47 -0.34 7.04
CA ALA A 131 7.01 -0.28 7.19
C ALA A 131 6.59 -0.27 8.67
N VAL A 132 7.14 -1.18 9.47
CA VAL A 132 6.83 -1.29 10.89
C VAL A 132 7.30 -0.05 11.65
N GLN A 133 8.53 0.42 11.40
CA GLN A 133 9.08 1.62 12.03
C GLN A 133 8.26 2.87 11.68
N ALA A 134 7.77 2.98 10.45
CA ALA A 134 6.94 4.11 10.03
C ALA A 134 5.65 4.20 10.85
N VAL A 135 4.94 3.07 11.01
CA VAL A 135 3.69 3.06 11.77
C VAL A 135 3.94 3.22 13.27
N GLU A 136 4.98 2.60 13.83
CA GLU A 136 5.36 2.81 15.23
C GLU A 136 5.64 4.29 15.53
N LYS A 137 6.33 4.98 14.62
CA LYS A 137 6.60 6.41 14.76
C LYS A 137 5.31 7.24 14.70
N ILE A 138 4.41 6.91 13.78
CA ILE A 138 3.09 7.57 13.69
C ILE A 138 2.33 7.38 15.01
N LEU A 139 2.26 6.15 15.53
CA LEU A 139 1.60 5.85 16.79
C LEU A 139 2.20 6.58 17.98
N ALA A 140 3.53 6.75 18.01
CA ALA A 140 4.23 7.42 19.09
C ALA A 140 4.06 8.94 19.09
N THR A 141 3.87 9.56 17.92
CA THR A 141 3.85 11.03 17.79
C THR A 141 2.45 11.59 17.55
N GLU A 142 1.50 10.78 17.13
CA GLU A 142 0.15 11.23 16.80
C GLU A 142 -0.70 11.41 18.06
N LYS A 143 -1.49 12.50 18.08
CA LYS A 143 -2.35 12.84 19.21
C LYS A 143 -3.83 12.53 18.97
N LYS A 144 -4.22 12.32 17.72
CA LYS A 144 -5.59 11.94 17.37
C LYS A 144 -5.84 10.47 17.69
N GLU A 145 -7.07 10.14 18.06
CA GLU A 145 -7.42 8.78 18.47
C GLU A 145 -7.88 7.89 17.32
N ARG A 146 -8.41 8.48 16.24
CA ARG A 146 -8.95 7.75 15.09
C ARG A 146 -8.30 8.23 13.80
N ILE A 147 -7.33 7.48 13.32
CA ILE A 147 -6.48 7.84 12.19
C ILE A 147 -6.65 6.83 11.08
N ALA A 148 -6.86 7.32 9.85
CA ALA A 148 -6.78 6.50 8.66
C ALA A 148 -5.38 6.61 8.04
N ILE A 149 -4.80 5.47 7.70
CA ILE A 149 -3.53 5.38 6.97
C ILE A 149 -3.84 4.86 5.57
N VAL A 150 -3.53 5.67 4.56
CA VAL A 150 -3.74 5.31 3.15
C VAL A 150 -2.38 4.95 2.53
N THR A 151 -2.26 3.71 2.11
CA THR A 151 -0.96 3.18 1.69
C THR A 151 -1.11 2.06 0.65
N HIS A 152 -0.21 1.11 0.64
CA HIS A 152 -0.01 0.12 -0.41
C HIS A 152 -0.10 -1.31 0.12
N GLY A 153 -0.41 -2.25 -0.77
CA GLY A 153 -0.55 -3.66 -0.42
C GLY A 153 0.68 -4.26 0.26
N GLY A 154 1.88 -3.88 -0.17
CA GLY A 154 3.12 -4.35 0.46
C GLY A 154 3.28 -3.84 1.90
N ILE A 155 2.99 -2.56 2.15
CA ILE A 155 3.01 -1.98 3.51
C ILE A 155 1.98 -2.69 4.40
N LEU A 156 0.75 -2.85 3.92
CA LEU A 156 -0.30 -3.54 4.68
C LEU A 156 0.11 -4.98 5.01
N SER A 157 0.71 -5.68 4.07
CA SER A 157 1.22 -7.04 4.27
C SER A 157 2.31 -7.09 5.33
N ALA A 158 3.23 -6.14 5.32
CA ALA A 158 4.30 -6.04 6.32
C ALA A 158 3.73 -5.81 7.73
N LEU A 159 2.74 -4.93 7.87
CA LEU A 159 2.11 -4.63 9.16
C LEU A 159 1.30 -5.82 9.68
N ILE A 160 0.45 -6.39 8.83
CA ILE A 160 -0.41 -7.52 9.21
C ILE A 160 0.44 -8.73 9.61
N SER A 161 1.44 -9.07 8.81
CA SER A 161 2.32 -10.20 9.12
C SER A 161 3.11 -9.98 10.42
N HIS A 162 3.54 -8.76 10.68
CA HIS A 162 4.25 -8.41 11.91
C HIS A 162 3.34 -8.53 13.15
N TRP A 163 2.16 -7.91 13.12
CA TRP A 163 1.25 -7.90 14.27
C TRP A 163 0.62 -9.25 14.55
N LEU A 164 0.29 -10.01 13.52
CA LEU A 164 -0.32 -11.34 13.65
C LEU A 164 0.70 -12.48 13.70
N LYS A 165 1.99 -12.18 13.58
CA LYS A 165 3.08 -13.18 13.50
C LYS A 165 2.82 -14.20 12.38
N ALA A 166 2.29 -13.73 11.24
CA ALA A 166 2.00 -14.53 10.07
C ALA A 166 3.15 -14.48 9.06
N ASP A 167 3.16 -15.44 8.14
CA ASP A 167 4.14 -15.49 7.06
C ASP A 167 3.90 -14.34 6.07
N PHE A 168 4.92 -13.49 5.87
CA PHE A 168 4.82 -12.32 5.01
C PHE A 168 4.48 -12.67 3.56
N ASP A 169 5.14 -13.68 3.00
CA ASP A 169 4.92 -14.05 1.60
C ASP A 169 3.46 -14.50 1.37
N LYS A 170 2.89 -15.27 2.30
CA LYS A 170 1.51 -15.70 2.22
C LYS A 170 0.54 -14.53 2.31
N VAL A 171 0.76 -13.60 3.22
CA VAL A 171 -0.07 -12.39 3.36
C VAL A 171 0.01 -11.54 2.10
N LEU A 172 1.22 -11.29 1.60
CA LEU A 172 1.44 -10.50 0.39
C LEU A 172 0.72 -11.08 -0.83
N LEU A 173 0.90 -12.37 -1.07
CA LEU A 173 0.27 -13.06 -2.20
C LEU A 173 -1.26 -13.08 -2.10
N SER A 174 -1.82 -13.22 -0.90
CA SER A 174 -3.26 -13.13 -0.67
C SER A 174 -3.82 -11.76 -1.07
N LEU A 175 -3.16 -10.67 -0.66
CA LEU A 175 -3.60 -9.31 -1.00
C LEU A 175 -3.42 -9.00 -2.50
N PHE A 176 -2.44 -9.61 -3.16
CA PHE A 176 -2.27 -9.45 -4.62
C PHE A 176 -3.37 -10.15 -5.41
N CYS A 177 -3.79 -11.33 -5.00
CA CYS A 177 -4.85 -12.07 -5.68
C CYS A 177 -6.22 -11.37 -5.62
N GLU A 178 -6.52 -10.68 -4.53
CA GLU A 178 -7.78 -9.95 -4.37
C GLU A 178 -7.93 -8.79 -5.36
N ASN A 179 -6.84 -8.24 -5.88
CA ASN A 179 -6.88 -7.15 -6.86
C ASN A 179 -7.12 -7.60 -8.30
N SER A 180 -6.88 -8.87 -8.59
CA SER A 180 -7.16 -9.44 -9.90
C SER A 180 -8.56 -10.05 -10.00
N CYS A 181 -9.29 -10.08 -8.89
CA CYS A 181 -10.64 -10.68 -8.78
C CYS A 181 -11.74 -9.66 -8.49
N LEU A 182 -11.44 -8.36 -8.48
CA LEU A 182 -12.45 -7.31 -8.23
C LEU A 182 -12.65 -6.45 -9.47
#